data_2d601260584d86f03ae9d8a1729245e1
#
_entry.id   2d601260584d86f03ae9d8a1729245e1
#
_cell.length_a   1.000
_cell.length_b   1.000
_cell.length_c   1.000
_cell.angle_alpha   90.00
_cell.angle_beta   90.00
_cell.angle_gamma   90.00
#
_symmetry.space_group_name_H-M   'P 1'
#
loop_
_entity.id
_entity.type
_entity.pdbx_description
1 polymer ?
#
loop_
_entity_poly.entity_id
_entity_poly.type
_entity_poly.pdbx_seq_one_letter_code
_entity_poly.pdbx_strand_id
1 'polypeptide(L)'
;LSPDTREAPDWGQASGYDYNDKTIFGFSHTRLSGTGASDFIDILMLPMNENRKESRFTHEKEDAVPGYYRVLLQDDSINAELTATGRVGVHRYTYYNKEKASKVFLDLDHSANKGSWGRRVINAQIRQVGPSAIEGYRIITGWGKLRKIYFYAEFSQPIVASEMMNDNRTHRDIAVVNGTNLKAVFDFGRQDVVECKLAISPVSIENARLNLRTEADGKSFDAIKSQAYEAWNKELGKMQVESGEHEKEIFYTALYHTMIQPNVMSDANGEYMAADYSVRRLPVGQVHYSTFSLWD
;
A
#
# COMPACT_ATOMS: atom_id res chain seq x y z
N LEU A 1 3.08 0.88 -3.48
CA LEU A 1 1.82 0.15 -3.50
C LEU A 1 1.92 -1.01 -4.49
N SER A 2 1.68 -2.24 -4.04
CA SER A 2 1.88 -3.44 -4.85
C SER A 2 1.15 -4.64 -4.24
N PRO A 3 0.82 -5.69 -5.02
CA PRO A 3 0.22 -6.90 -4.50
C PRO A 3 1.19 -7.69 -3.62
N ASP A 4 0.63 -8.40 -2.64
CA ASP A 4 1.30 -9.40 -1.83
C ASP A 4 0.73 -10.77 -2.15
N THR A 5 1.58 -11.67 -2.66
CA THR A 5 1.19 -13.02 -3.05
C THR A 5 1.53 -14.07 -1.99
N ARG A 6 2.09 -13.62 -0.85
CA ARG A 6 2.41 -14.45 0.31
C ARG A 6 1.93 -13.81 1.60
N GLU A 7 1.45 -14.63 2.54
CA GLU A 7 0.99 -14.14 3.85
C GLU A 7 2.15 -13.58 4.69
N ALA A 8 3.33 -14.17 4.57
CA ALA A 8 4.53 -13.75 5.29
C ALA A 8 5.78 -13.94 4.41
N PRO A 9 6.00 -13.06 3.43
CA PRO A 9 7.16 -13.17 2.54
C PRO A 9 8.47 -13.20 3.32
N ASP A 10 9.38 -14.04 2.88
CA ASP A 10 10.71 -14.22 3.47
C ASP A 10 11.84 -13.71 2.57
N TRP A 11 13.05 -14.25 2.74
CA TRP A 11 14.24 -13.85 1.99
C TRP A 11 14.11 -13.95 0.46
N GLY A 12 13.42 -14.96 -0.02
CA GLY A 12 13.25 -15.19 -1.46
C GLY A 12 12.19 -14.29 -2.10
N GLN A 13 11.27 -13.75 -1.30
CA GLN A 13 10.16 -12.91 -1.75
C GLN A 13 10.09 -11.61 -0.94
N ALA A 14 11.23 -10.95 -0.71
CA ALA A 14 11.33 -9.72 0.08
C ALA A 14 10.43 -8.60 -0.46
N SER A 15 10.15 -8.59 -1.76
CA SER A 15 9.21 -7.68 -2.41
C SER A 15 7.73 -8.00 -2.14
N GLY A 16 7.40 -9.17 -1.57
CA GLY A 16 6.03 -9.60 -1.30
C GLY A 16 5.29 -10.21 -2.49
N TYR A 17 5.81 -10.12 -3.70
CA TYR A 17 5.24 -10.68 -4.92
C TYR A 17 6.15 -11.75 -5.51
N ASP A 18 5.57 -12.88 -5.92
CA ASP A 18 6.24 -13.92 -6.71
C ASP A 18 5.36 -14.29 -7.90
N TYR A 19 5.93 -14.25 -9.11
CA TYR A 19 5.21 -14.53 -10.35
C TYR A 19 4.60 -15.94 -10.41
N ASN A 20 5.17 -16.91 -9.70
CA ASN A 20 4.67 -18.29 -9.70
C ASN A 20 3.47 -18.50 -8.77
N ASP A 21 3.21 -17.54 -7.88
CA ASP A 21 2.08 -17.63 -6.97
C ASP A 21 0.74 -17.46 -7.69
N LYS A 22 -0.33 -17.98 -7.11
CA LYS A 22 -1.68 -17.99 -7.69
C LYS A 22 -2.72 -17.32 -6.79
N THR A 23 -2.26 -16.71 -5.70
CA THR A 23 -3.11 -16.12 -4.67
C THR A 23 -2.58 -14.74 -4.30
N ILE A 24 -3.46 -13.77 -4.13
CA ILE A 24 -3.18 -12.43 -3.62
C ILE A 24 -3.83 -12.31 -2.24
N PHE A 25 -3.04 -11.93 -1.23
CA PHE A 25 -3.49 -11.62 0.13
C PHE A 25 -3.97 -10.18 0.29
N GLY A 26 -3.55 -9.31 -0.60
CA GLY A 26 -3.95 -7.91 -0.65
C GLY A 26 -2.88 -7.03 -1.27
N PHE A 27 -3.01 -5.72 -1.02
CA PHE A 27 -2.15 -4.68 -1.57
C PHE A 27 -1.56 -3.84 -0.43
N SER A 28 -0.25 -3.91 -0.25
CA SER A 28 0.45 -3.16 0.81
C SER A 28 1.09 -1.87 0.31
N HIS A 29 1.30 -0.91 1.22
CA HIS A 29 1.69 0.46 0.90
C HIS A 29 3.17 0.75 1.04
N THR A 30 3.93 -0.14 1.66
CA THR A 30 5.40 -0.03 1.75
C THR A 30 6.04 -1.32 1.30
N ARG A 31 7.28 -1.22 0.77
CA ARG A 31 7.95 -2.38 0.20
C ARG A 31 9.45 -2.19 0.14
N LEU A 32 10.19 -3.29 0.24
CA LEU A 32 11.57 -3.39 -0.21
C LEU A 32 11.60 -3.98 -1.62
N SER A 33 12.65 -3.69 -2.37
CA SER A 33 12.94 -4.34 -3.65
C SER A 33 13.96 -5.46 -3.46
N GLY A 34 14.10 -6.31 -4.47
CA GLY A 34 15.13 -7.33 -4.53
C GLY A 34 14.94 -8.49 -3.55
N THR A 35 16.03 -9.16 -3.24
CA THR A 35 16.14 -10.28 -2.29
C THR A 35 16.89 -9.87 -1.04
N GLY A 36 16.81 -10.67 0.00
CA GLY A 36 17.52 -10.44 1.26
C GLY A 36 16.57 -10.26 2.45
N ALA A 37 16.91 -9.37 3.39
CA ALA A 37 16.08 -9.18 4.58
C ALA A 37 14.74 -8.54 4.23
N SER A 38 13.66 -9.32 4.20
CA SER A 38 12.33 -8.75 4.01
C SER A 38 11.89 -7.95 5.22
N ASP A 39 11.39 -6.75 4.96
CA ASP A 39 10.78 -5.83 5.92
C ASP A 39 9.72 -4.99 5.22
N PHE A 40 9.13 -4.03 5.93
CA PHE A 40 8.02 -3.23 5.42
C PHE A 40 6.74 -4.07 5.19
N ILE A 41 6.09 -3.95 4.03
CA ILE A 41 4.81 -4.59 3.71
C ILE A 41 3.77 -4.16 4.75
N ASP A 42 3.61 -2.83 4.86
CA ASP A 42 2.71 -2.22 5.84
C ASP A 42 1.36 -1.90 5.23
N ILE A 43 0.33 -1.98 6.07
CA ILE A 43 -1.02 -1.51 5.77
C ILE A 43 -1.58 -2.20 4.52
N LEU A 44 -1.95 -3.47 4.71
CA LEU A 44 -2.54 -4.29 3.66
C LEU A 44 -4.02 -3.97 3.50
N MET A 45 -4.47 -3.81 2.26
CA MET A 45 -5.89 -3.69 1.90
C MET A 45 -6.28 -4.76 0.89
N LEU A 46 -7.45 -5.38 1.08
CA LEU A 46 -8.03 -6.35 0.14
C LEU A 46 -9.51 -6.05 -0.08
N PRO A 47 -9.97 -5.80 -1.31
CA PRO A 47 -11.40 -5.72 -1.60
C PRO A 47 -12.01 -7.13 -1.59
N MET A 48 -13.24 -7.25 -1.08
CA MET A 48 -13.95 -8.51 -0.98
C MET A 48 -15.46 -8.32 -0.97
N ASN A 49 -16.21 -9.37 -1.30
CA ASN A 49 -17.66 -9.44 -1.07
C ASN A 49 -17.98 -10.24 0.20
N GLU A 50 -17.25 -11.33 0.40
CA GLU A 50 -17.34 -12.20 1.59
C GLU A 50 -16.11 -11.99 2.47
N ASN A 51 -16.15 -12.44 3.71
CA ASN A 51 -15.04 -12.32 4.63
C ASN A 51 -13.92 -13.31 4.27
N ARG A 52 -13.11 -12.94 3.30
CA ARG A 52 -11.93 -13.67 2.81
C ARG A 52 -10.65 -12.97 3.25
N LYS A 53 -9.55 -13.70 3.26
CA LYS A 53 -8.21 -13.14 3.56
C LYS A 53 -7.30 -13.16 2.33
N GLU A 54 -7.79 -13.72 1.22
CA GLU A 54 -7.03 -13.92 -0.01
C GLU A 54 -7.97 -14.13 -1.18
N SER A 55 -7.46 -13.97 -2.38
CA SER A 55 -8.18 -14.30 -3.62
C SER A 55 -7.23 -14.89 -4.65
N ARG A 56 -7.71 -15.88 -5.40
CA ARG A 56 -7.00 -16.42 -6.56
C ARG A 56 -6.95 -15.41 -7.68
N PHE A 57 -5.91 -15.48 -8.49
CA PHE A 57 -5.74 -14.68 -9.70
C PHE A 57 -5.02 -15.46 -10.81
N THR A 58 -5.00 -14.92 -12.02
CA THR A 58 -4.20 -15.43 -13.13
C THR A 58 -3.54 -14.26 -13.87
N HIS A 59 -2.34 -14.50 -14.43
CA HIS A 59 -1.59 -13.50 -15.20
C HIS A 59 -2.30 -13.06 -16.49
N GLU A 60 -3.18 -13.89 -17.06
CA GLU A 60 -4.02 -13.50 -18.21
C GLU A 60 -4.97 -12.32 -17.89
N LYS A 61 -5.24 -12.10 -16.60
CA LYS A 61 -6.12 -11.02 -16.09
C LYS A 61 -5.38 -10.08 -15.15
N GLU A 62 -4.08 -10.05 -15.27
CA GLU A 62 -3.16 -9.17 -14.57
C GLU A 62 -2.46 -8.26 -15.58
N ASP A 63 -2.24 -7.02 -15.21
CA ASP A 63 -1.55 -6.04 -16.04
C ASP A 63 -0.70 -5.11 -15.16
N ALA A 64 0.56 -4.93 -15.51
CA ALA A 64 1.51 -4.15 -14.75
C ALA A 64 2.39 -3.29 -15.67
N VAL A 65 2.31 -1.99 -15.47
CA VAL A 65 3.20 -1.02 -16.13
C VAL A 65 3.70 -0.02 -15.11
N PRO A 66 4.82 0.67 -15.34
CA PRO A 66 5.28 1.70 -14.42
C PRO A 66 4.17 2.72 -14.07
N GLY A 67 3.85 2.82 -12.76
CA GLY A 67 2.80 3.72 -12.26
C GLY A 67 1.38 3.14 -12.24
N TYR A 68 1.16 1.92 -12.73
CA TYR A 68 -0.17 1.31 -12.72
C TYR A 68 -0.11 -0.21 -12.63
N TYR A 69 -1.04 -0.77 -11.85
CA TYR A 69 -1.27 -2.21 -11.73
C TYR A 69 -2.76 -2.52 -11.77
N ARG A 70 -3.11 -3.65 -12.37
CA ARG A 70 -4.49 -4.15 -12.41
C ARG A 70 -4.52 -5.67 -12.30
N VAL A 71 -5.51 -6.21 -11.58
CA VAL A 71 -5.74 -7.65 -11.50
C VAL A 71 -7.22 -7.96 -11.26
N LEU A 72 -7.70 -9.05 -11.83
CA LEU A 72 -9.00 -9.63 -11.47
C LEU A 72 -8.85 -10.63 -10.32
N LEU A 73 -9.40 -10.30 -9.17
CA LEU A 73 -9.55 -11.18 -8.02
C LEU A 73 -10.72 -12.13 -8.30
N GLN A 74 -10.41 -13.41 -8.56
CA GLN A 74 -11.36 -14.35 -9.14
C GLN A 74 -12.45 -14.81 -8.16
N ASP A 75 -12.09 -14.99 -6.87
CA ASP A 75 -12.99 -15.60 -5.90
C ASP A 75 -14.22 -14.72 -5.57
N ASP A 76 -14.05 -13.40 -5.65
CA ASP A 76 -15.14 -12.44 -5.46
C ASP A 76 -15.50 -11.68 -6.76
N SER A 77 -14.85 -11.98 -7.87
CA SER A 77 -15.03 -11.28 -9.15
C SER A 77 -14.90 -9.76 -9.00
N ILE A 78 -13.75 -9.32 -8.47
CA ILE A 78 -13.45 -7.90 -8.25
C ILE A 78 -12.24 -7.52 -9.09
N ASN A 79 -12.38 -6.47 -9.92
CA ASN A 79 -11.23 -5.88 -10.60
C ASN A 79 -10.59 -4.85 -9.67
N ALA A 80 -9.34 -5.08 -9.29
CA ALA A 80 -8.54 -4.18 -8.48
C ALA A 80 -7.54 -3.43 -9.38
N GLU A 81 -7.57 -2.11 -9.31
CA GLU A 81 -6.65 -1.21 -10.01
C GLU A 81 -5.91 -0.36 -8.99
N LEU A 82 -4.61 -0.18 -9.19
CA LEU A 82 -3.73 0.55 -8.30
C LEU A 82 -2.90 1.57 -9.06
N THR A 83 -2.75 2.74 -8.48
CA THR A 83 -1.78 3.75 -8.87
C THR A 83 -1.27 4.48 -7.63
N ALA A 84 -0.27 5.34 -7.75
CA ALA A 84 0.27 6.04 -6.59
C ALA A 84 0.89 7.39 -6.96
N THR A 85 0.95 8.26 -5.97
CA THR A 85 1.85 9.41 -5.93
C THR A 85 3.08 9.09 -5.06
N GLY A 86 3.87 10.08 -4.68
CA GLY A 86 5.04 9.87 -3.83
C GLY A 86 4.71 9.32 -2.43
N ARG A 87 3.52 9.63 -1.89
CA ARG A 87 3.12 9.28 -0.51
C ARG A 87 1.69 8.73 -0.40
N VAL A 88 0.94 8.66 -1.49
CA VAL A 88 -0.46 8.24 -1.50
C VAL A 88 -0.64 7.07 -2.45
N GLY A 89 -1.09 5.94 -1.92
CA GLY A 89 -1.61 4.83 -2.71
C GLY A 89 -3.07 5.09 -3.08
N VAL A 90 -3.42 4.85 -4.34
CA VAL A 90 -4.79 5.04 -4.83
C VAL A 90 -5.30 3.73 -5.42
N HIS A 91 -6.42 3.29 -4.92
CA HIS A 91 -7.07 2.05 -5.29
C HIS A 91 -8.41 2.35 -5.95
N ARG A 92 -8.76 1.56 -6.96
CA ARG A 92 -10.11 1.50 -7.54
C ARG A 92 -10.53 0.04 -7.60
N TYR A 93 -11.62 -0.29 -6.94
CA TYR A 93 -12.18 -1.62 -6.88
C TYR A 93 -13.53 -1.65 -7.58
N THR A 94 -13.63 -2.43 -8.67
CA THR A 94 -14.88 -2.64 -9.40
C THR A 94 -15.48 -3.99 -9.01
N TYR A 95 -16.65 -3.98 -8.41
CA TYR A 95 -17.37 -5.15 -7.94
C TYR A 95 -18.37 -5.64 -8.99
N TYR A 96 -18.13 -6.82 -9.53
CA TYR A 96 -19.01 -7.38 -10.56
C TYR A 96 -20.20 -8.15 -9.99
N ASN A 97 -20.13 -8.62 -8.73
CA ASN A 97 -21.23 -9.26 -8.05
C ASN A 97 -22.14 -8.21 -7.40
N LYS A 98 -23.24 -7.85 -8.08
CA LYS A 98 -24.16 -6.79 -7.66
C LYS A 98 -25.11 -7.23 -6.52
N GLU A 99 -25.16 -8.51 -6.20
CA GLU A 99 -26.04 -9.04 -5.15
C GLU A 99 -25.38 -8.99 -3.77
N LYS A 100 -24.07 -8.84 -3.72
CA LYS A 100 -23.28 -8.83 -2.47
C LYS A 100 -22.84 -7.41 -2.10
N ALA A 101 -22.56 -7.22 -0.81
CA ALA A 101 -21.97 -5.98 -0.32
C ALA A 101 -20.53 -5.82 -0.81
N SER A 102 -20.16 -4.59 -1.08
CA SER A 102 -18.79 -4.18 -1.45
C SER A 102 -18.03 -3.86 -0.18
N LYS A 103 -17.00 -4.62 0.11
CA LYS A 103 -16.23 -4.51 1.36
C LYS A 103 -14.75 -4.31 1.08
N VAL A 104 -14.06 -3.71 2.04
CA VAL A 104 -12.60 -3.61 2.05
C VAL A 104 -12.09 -4.12 3.39
N PHE A 105 -11.19 -5.08 3.34
CA PHE A 105 -10.42 -5.58 4.47
C PHE A 105 -9.16 -4.75 4.64
N LEU A 106 -8.82 -4.41 5.88
CA LEU A 106 -7.59 -3.74 6.30
C LEU A 106 -6.87 -4.64 7.31
N ASP A 107 -5.59 -4.93 7.08
CA ASP A 107 -4.74 -5.70 7.99
C ASP A 107 -3.52 -4.89 8.42
N LEU A 108 -3.45 -4.53 9.70
CA LEU A 108 -2.30 -3.88 10.31
C LEU A 108 -1.33 -4.87 10.98
N ASP A 109 -1.64 -6.17 10.98
CA ASP A 109 -0.75 -7.21 11.47
C ASP A 109 0.05 -7.89 10.33
N HIS A 110 -0.41 -7.72 9.09
CA HIS A 110 0.30 -8.24 7.91
C HIS A 110 1.71 -7.64 7.81
N SER A 111 2.71 -8.49 7.66
CA SER A 111 4.12 -8.07 7.57
C SER A 111 5.00 -9.17 6.99
N ALA A 112 6.10 -8.77 6.37
CA ALA A 112 7.12 -9.71 5.93
C ALA A 112 7.75 -10.45 7.11
N ASN A 113 8.09 -11.73 6.95
CA ASN A 113 8.72 -12.59 7.97
C ASN A 113 8.02 -12.55 9.34
N LYS A 114 6.71 -12.56 9.35
CA LYS A 114 5.91 -12.52 10.57
C LYS A 114 6.40 -13.54 11.61
N GLY A 115 6.68 -13.06 12.85
CA GLY A 115 7.20 -13.89 13.93
C GLY A 115 8.69 -14.26 13.82
N SER A 116 9.37 -13.92 12.73
CA SER A 116 10.81 -14.11 12.53
C SER A 116 11.59 -12.82 12.85
N TRP A 117 12.86 -12.94 13.23
CA TRP A 117 13.75 -11.80 13.51
C TRP A 117 13.22 -10.81 14.56
N GLY A 118 12.38 -11.29 15.50
CA GLY A 118 11.73 -10.44 16.48
C GLY A 118 10.65 -9.51 15.88
N ARG A 119 10.19 -9.78 14.68
CA ARG A 119 9.13 -9.02 14.00
C ARG A 119 7.81 -9.19 14.69
N ARG A 120 7.27 -8.09 15.18
CA ARG A 120 5.94 -8.04 15.79
C ARG A 120 5.42 -6.61 15.79
N VAL A 121 4.13 -6.48 15.65
CA VAL A 121 3.44 -5.23 15.94
C VAL A 121 3.42 -5.02 17.46
N ILE A 122 3.96 -3.89 17.91
CA ILE A 122 4.01 -3.53 19.34
C ILE A 122 2.72 -2.81 19.73
N ASN A 123 2.23 -1.96 18.85
CA ASN A 123 1.00 -1.20 19.02
C ASN A 123 0.46 -0.76 17.67
N ALA A 124 -0.86 -0.76 17.55
CA ALA A 124 -1.56 -0.25 16.38
C ALA A 124 -2.89 0.37 16.78
N GLN A 125 -3.41 1.23 15.93
CA GLN A 125 -4.72 1.85 16.07
C GLN A 125 -5.41 1.91 14.73
N ILE A 126 -6.71 1.63 14.72
CA ILE A 126 -7.64 1.95 13.63
C ILE A 126 -8.73 2.84 14.22
N ARG A 127 -8.98 3.97 13.57
CA ARG A 127 -10.03 4.92 13.94
C ARG A 127 -10.84 5.33 12.70
N GLN A 128 -12.14 5.21 12.76
CA GLN A 128 -13.04 5.81 11.78
C GLN A 128 -13.28 7.28 12.14
N VAL A 129 -13.06 8.18 11.17
CA VAL A 129 -13.13 9.63 11.36
C VAL A 129 -14.07 10.27 10.34
N GLY A 130 -15.36 10.09 10.58
CA GLY A 130 -16.38 10.53 9.64
C GLY A 130 -17.00 9.39 8.82
N PRO A 131 -17.87 9.71 7.86
CA PRO A 131 -18.64 8.69 7.15
C PRO A 131 -17.81 7.85 6.16
N SER A 132 -16.72 8.38 5.64
CA SER A 132 -15.96 7.74 4.56
C SER A 132 -14.44 7.78 4.79
N ALA A 133 -13.98 8.04 6.01
CA ALA A 133 -12.55 8.16 6.28
C ALA A 133 -12.13 7.35 7.49
N ILE A 134 -10.93 6.80 7.41
CA ILE A 134 -10.25 6.10 8.49
C ILE A 134 -8.83 6.61 8.65
N GLU A 135 -8.29 6.47 9.84
CA GLU A 135 -6.90 6.77 10.13
C GLU A 135 -6.35 5.83 11.19
N GLY A 136 -5.06 5.85 11.36
CA GLY A 136 -4.42 5.06 12.38
C GLY A 136 -2.92 5.02 12.23
N TYR A 137 -2.35 4.05 12.92
CA TYR A 137 -0.92 3.80 12.87
C TYR A 137 -0.61 2.35 13.23
N ARG A 138 0.60 1.95 12.91
CA ARG A 138 1.21 0.78 13.50
C ARG A 138 2.67 1.04 13.88
N ILE A 139 3.10 0.46 14.99
CA ILE A 139 4.46 0.46 15.49
C ILE A 139 4.95 -0.97 15.46
N ILE A 140 6.00 -1.25 14.71
CA ILE A 140 6.52 -2.59 14.48
C ILE A 140 8.01 -2.67 14.77
N THR A 141 8.44 -3.80 15.35
CA THR A 141 9.85 -4.21 15.42
C THR A 141 10.20 -5.08 14.23
N GLY A 142 11.47 -5.15 13.88
CA GLY A 142 11.96 -5.99 12.80
C GLY A 142 13.44 -5.74 12.56
N TRP A 143 13.88 -5.90 11.33
CA TRP A 143 15.24 -5.58 10.93
C TRP A 143 15.61 -4.12 11.25
N GLY A 144 14.70 -3.18 10.96
CA GLY A 144 14.85 -1.76 11.28
C GLY A 144 14.61 -1.42 12.77
N LYS A 145 14.68 -2.34 13.70
CA LYS A 145 14.45 -2.21 15.14
C LYS A 145 13.02 -1.73 15.47
N LEU A 146 12.76 -0.43 15.43
CA LEU A 146 11.46 0.16 15.68
C LEU A 146 11.08 1.06 14.52
N ARG A 147 9.93 0.75 13.89
CA ARG A 147 9.39 1.54 12.80
C ARG A 147 7.96 1.97 13.12
N LYS A 148 7.69 3.24 12.92
CA LYS A 148 6.36 3.82 13.04
C LYS A 148 5.84 4.18 11.66
N ILE A 149 4.60 3.82 11.38
CA ILE A 149 3.92 4.24 10.17
C ILE A 149 2.50 4.66 10.52
N TYR A 150 2.16 5.85 10.11
CA TYR A 150 0.86 6.47 10.27
C TYR A 150 0.15 6.49 8.93
N PHE A 151 -1.17 6.40 8.93
CA PHE A 151 -1.96 6.48 7.71
C PHE A 151 -3.23 7.30 7.91
N TYR A 152 -3.72 7.84 6.81
CA TYR A 152 -5.03 8.42 6.66
C TYR A 152 -5.59 7.98 5.31
N ALA A 153 -6.85 7.50 5.30
CA ALA A 153 -7.49 7.02 4.09
C ALA A 153 -8.89 7.58 3.92
N GLU A 154 -9.23 7.93 2.68
CA GLU A 154 -10.56 8.37 2.26
C GLU A 154 -11.12 7.41 1.22
N PHE A 155 -12.38 7.01 1.43
CA PHE A 155 -13.15 6.21 0.48
C PHE A 155 -14.13 7.08 -0.30
N SER A 156 -14.41 6.69 -1.55
CA SER A 156 -15.39 7.35 -2.41
C SER A 156 -16.83 7.13 -1.95
N GLN A 157 -17.06 6.15 -1.08
CA GLN A 157 -18.38 5.75 -0.60
C GLN A 157 -18.42 5.81 0.93
N PRO A 158 -19.58 6.08 1.55
CA PRO A 158 -19.72 6.03 2.99
C PRO A 158 -19.61 4.59 3.52
N ILE A 159 -18.98 4.44 4.65
CA ILE A 159 -18.92 3.19 5.43
C ILE A 159 -20.29 3.05 6.12
N VAL A 160 -21.04 2.01 5.77
CA VAL A 160 -22.37 1.74 6.33
C VAL A 160 -22.32 0.81 7.54
N ALA A 161 -21.25 -0.02 7.65
CA ALA A 161 -20.97 -0.85 8.81
C ALA A 161 -19.45 -1.15 8.89
N SER A 162 -18.97 -1.42 10.09
CA SER A 162 -17.57 -1.80 10.29
C SER A 162 -17.42 -2.91 11.33
N GLU A 163 -16.48 -3.81 11.07
CA GLU A 163 -16.02 -4.80 12.04
C GLU A 163 -14.53 -4.59 12.27
N MET A 164 -14.13 -4.28 13.50
CA MET A 164 -12.72 -4.14 13.89
C MET A 164 -12.34 -5.28 14.83
N MET A 165 -11.27 -5.97 14.51
CA MET A 165 -10.83 -7.18 15.19
C MET A 165 -9.48 -6.94 15.85
N ASN A 166 -9.36 -7.39 17.10
CA ASN A 166 -8.10 -7.47 17.82
C ASN A 166 -7.98 -8.87 18.44
N ASP A 167 -7.08 -9.69 17.92
CA ASP A 167 -6.99 -11.12 18.22
C ASP A 167 -8.35 -11.81 17.99
N ASN A 168 -8.91 -12.40 19.02
CA ASN A 168 -10.19 -13.13 18.98
C ASN A 168 -11.42 -12.27 19.33
N ARG A 169 -11.23 -10.94 19.47
CA ARG A 169 -12.33 -10.02 19.81
C ARG A 169 -12.73 -9.22 18.58
N THR A 170 -14.01 -9.27 18.26
CA THR A 170 -14.61 -8.47 17.19
C THR A 170 -15.47 -7.38 17.80
N HIS A 171 -15.26 -6.16 17.36
CA HIS A 171 -16.03 -4.97 17.72
C HIS A 171 -16.77 -4.47 16.47
N ARG A 172 -18.05 -4.17 16.61
CA ARG A 172 -18.88 -3.69 15.51
C ARG A 172 -19.25 -2.24 15.72
N ASP A 173 -19.16 -1.47 14.62
CA ASP A 173 -19.59 -0.08 14.54
C ASP A 173 -19.05 0.82 15.67
N ILE A 174 -17.81 0.56 16.07
CA ILE A 174 -17.09 1.39 17.04
C ILE A 174 -16.11 2.31 16.34
N ALA A 175 -15.90 3.49 16.92
CA ALA A 175 -15.08 4.51 16.31
C ALA A 175 -13.57 4.21 16.35
N VAL A 176 -13.08 3.46 17.35
CA VAL A 176 -11.65 3.24 17.55
C VAL A 176 -11.35 1.91 18.22
N VAL A 177 -10.30 1.22 17.72
CA VAL A 177 -9.68 0.04 18.37
C VAL A 177 -8.18 0.22 18.41
N ASN A 178 -7.59 -0.18 19.54
CA ASN A 178 -6.14 -0.28 19.73
C ASN A 178 -5.75 -1.72 20.02
N GLY A 179 -4.58 -2.13 19.60
CA GLY A 179 -4.07 -3.47 19.86
C GLY A 179 -2.80 -3.79 19.11
N THR A 180 -2.46 -5.06 19.02
CA THR A 180 -1.25 -5.55 18.34
C THR A 180 -1.55 -6.40 17.12
N ASN A 181 -2.76 -6.98 17.02
CA ASN A 181 -3.19 -7.80 15.89
C ASN A 181 -4.50 -7.23 15.33
N LEU A 182 -4.41 -5.98 14.85
CA LEU A 182 -5.58 -5.25 14.38
C LEU A 182 -5.89 -5.54 12.93
N LYS A 183 -7.16 -5.84 12.68
CA LYS A 183 -7.76 -5.96 11.35
C LYS A 183 -9.11 -5.28 11.36
N ALA A 184 -9.57 -4.87 10.18
CA ALA A 184 -10.91 -4.31 10.04
C ALA A 184 -11.54 -4.72 8.71
N VAL A 185 -12.86 -4.76 8.71
CA VAL A 185 -13.69 -4.87 7.51
C VAL A 185 -14.61 -3.67 7.47
N PHE A 186 -14.55 -2.93 6.38
CA PHE A 186 -15.44 -1.80 6.10
C PHE A 186 -16.42 -2.19 5.02
N ASP A 187 -17.70 -2.08 5.31
CA ASP A 187 -18.81 -2.39 4.40
C ASP A 187 -19.38 -1.10 3.84
N PHE A 188 -19.52 -1.02 2.53
CA PHE A 188 -20.03 0.15 1.80
C PHE A 188 -21.44 -0.07 1.24
N GLY A 189 -22.11 -1.17 1.63
CA GLY A 189 -23.33 -1.61 0.99
C GLY A 189 -23.06 -2.15 -0.42
N ARG A 190 -24.06 -2.11 -1.29
CA ARG A 190 -23.90 -2.55 -2.69
C ARG A 190 -23.41 -1.38 -3.53
N GLN A 191 -22.17 -1.42 -3.93
CA GLN A 191 -21.52 -0.41 -4.77
C GLN A 191 -20.93 -1.06 -6.01
N ASP A 192 -21.00 -0.40 -7.14
CA ASP A 192 -20.31 -0.83 -8.36
C ASP A 192 -18.83 -0.58 -8.27
N VAL A 193 -18.45 0.56 -7.69
CA VAL A 193 -17.06 0.99 -7.55
C VAL A 193 -16.84 1.60 -6.18
N VAL A 194 -15.74 1.19 -5.53
CA VAL A 194 -15.18 1.85 -4.35
C VAL A 194 -13.76 2.27 -4.66
N GLU A 195 -13.47 3.57 -4.59
CA GLU A 195 -12.11 4.08 -4.64
C GLU A 195 -11.60 4.37 -3.22
N CYS A 196 -10.30 4.22 -3.01
CA CYS A 196 -9.62 4.57 -1.77
C CYS A 196 -8.33 5.31 -2.07
N LYS A 197 -8.12 6.43 -1.39
CA LYS A 197 -6.84 7.14 -1.32
C LYS A 197 -6.26 6.95 0.06
N LEU A 198 -5.14 6.25 0.19
CA LEU A 198 -4.46 6.02 1.45
C LEU A 198 -3.08 6.67 1.44
N ALA A 199 -2.92 7.68 2.25
CA ALA A 199 -1.64 8.35 2.48
C ALA A 199 -0.93 7.77 3.70
N ILE A 200 0.39 7.72 3.63
CA ILE A 200 1.26 7.27 4.73
C ILE A 200 2.20 8.39 5.17
N SER A 201 2.63 8.32 6.43
CA SER A 201 3.64 9.20 7.02
C SER A 201 4.50 8.44 8.04
N PRO A 202 5.81 8.68 8.09
CA PRO A 202 6.66 8.18 9.17
C PRO A 202 6.55 9.02 10.46
N VAL A 203 5.86 10.16 10.43
CA VAL A 203 5.86 11.17 11.50
C VAL A 203 4.56 11.19 12.28
N SER A 204 3.41 11.42 11.63
CA SER A 204 2.13 11.55 12.30
C SER A 204 0.93 11.29 11.38
N ILE A 205 -0.26 11.12 11.98
CA ILE A 205 -1.53 11.04 11.25
C ILE A 205 -1.83 12.37 10.56
N GLU A 206 -1.53 13.50 11.19
CA GLU A 206 -1.72 14.84 10.63
C GLU A 206 -0.90 15.02 9.35
N ASN A 207 0.33 14.53 9.35
CA ASN A 207 1.18 14.54 8.17
C ASN A 207 0.69 13.58 7.07
N ALA A 208 0.14 12.42 7.43
CA ALA A 208 -0.51 11.54 6.46
C ALA A 208 -1.70 12.25 5.78
N ARG A 209 -2.53 12.96 6.54
CA ARG A 209 -3.62 13.80 5.98
C ARG A 209 -3.08 14.91 5.08
N LEU A 210 -2.00 15.58 5.51
CA LEU A 210 -1.35 16.61 4.71
C LEU A 210 -0.82 16.06 3.40
N ASN A 211 -0.18 14.88 3.42
CA ASN A 211 0.31 14.20 2.22
C ASN A 211 -0.85 13.91 1.24
N LEU A 212 -1.98 13.39 1.72
CA LEU A 212 -3.15 13.15 0.88
C LEU A 212 -3.66 14.43 0.24
N ARG A 213 -3.84 15.50 1.04
CA ARG A 213 -4.31 16.80 0.53
C ARG A 213 -3.36 17.42 -0.47
N THR A 214 -2.06 17.30 -0.24
CA THR A 214 -1.05 17.89 -1.13
C THR A 214 -0.97 17.16 -2.47
N GLU A 215 -1.06 15.83 -2.45
CA GLU A 215 -0.74 15.02 -3.62
C GLU A 215 -1.97 14.52 -4.39
N ALA A 216 -3.10 14.25 -3.71
CA ALA A 216 -4.24 13.54 -4.28
C ALA A 216 -5.60 14.22 -4.09
N ASP A 217 -5.71 15.33 -3.34
CA ASP A 217 -7.00 16.00 -3.13
C ASP A 217 -7.57 16.54 -4.44
N GLY A 218 -8.89 16.36 -4.61
CA GLY A 218 -9.62 16.79 -5.80
C GLY A 218 -9.27 16.04 -7.10
N LYS A 219 -8.32 15.10 -7.09
CA LYS A 219 -7.92 14.35 -8.28
C LYS A 219 -8.67 13.02 -8.39
N SER A 220 -9.10 12.67 -9.60
CA SER A 220 -9.64 11.33 -9.89
C SER A 220 -8.53 10.27 -9.95
N PHE A 221 -8.89 9.00 -9.86
CA PHE A 221 -7.99 7.88 -10.08
C PHE A 221 -7.24 8.01 -11.42
N ASP A 222 -7.96 8.31 -12.51
CA ASP A 222 -7.38 8.38 -13.85
C ASP A 222 -6.42 9.57 -14.00
N ALA A 223 -6.68 10.69 -13.32
CA ALA A 223 -5.76 11.82 -13.29
C ALA A 223 -4.44 11.47 -12.59
N ILE A 224 -4.50 10.74 -11.47
CA ILE A 224 -3.30 10.30 -10.74
C ILE A 224 -2.55 9.22 -11.55
N LYS A 225 -3.27 8.28 -12.18
CA LYS A 225 -2.69 7.28 -13.08
C LYS A 225 -1.92 7.95 -14.23
N SER A 226 -2.52 8.97 -14.88
CA SER A 226 -1.82 9.71 -15.95
C SER A 226 -0.59 10.43 -15.43
N GLN A 227 -0.67 11.09 -14.27
CA GLN A 227 0.49 11.75 -13.65
C GLN A 227 1.61 10.76 -13.31
N ALA A 228 1.28 9.58 -12.79
CA ALA A 228 2.25 8.54 -12.51
C ALA A 228 2.93 8.03 -13.80
N TYR A 229 2.15 7.77 -14.84
CA TYR A 229 2.67 7.38 -16.15
C TYR A 229 3.61 8.45 -16.72
N GLU A 230 3.21 9.72 -16.72
CA GLU A 230 4.02 10.82 -17.21
C GLU A 230 5.33 10.98 -16.41
N ALA A 231 5.27 10.83 -15.08
CA ALA A 231 6.45 10.90 -14.22
C ALA A 231 7.44 9.77 -14.56
N TRP A 232 6.98 8.54 -14.70
CA TRP A 232 7.82 7.42 -15.10
C TRP A 232 8.37 7.58 -16.51
N ASN A 233 7.55 7.99 -17.46
CA ASN A 233 7.96 8.20 -18.84
C ASN A 233 9.02 9.29 -18.97
N LYS A 234 8.90 10.36 -18.16
CA LYS A 234 9.91 11.41 -18.09
C LYS A 234 11.25 10.89 -17.55
N GLU A 235 11.24 10.07 -16.51
CA GLU A 235 12.48 9.56 -15.91
C GLU A 235 13.14 8.50 -16.80
N LEU A 236 12.37 7.53 -17.30
CA LEU A 236 12.87 6.50 -18.22
C LEU A 236 13.34 7.09 -19.56
N GLY A 237 12.66 8.13 -20.05
CA GLY A 237 13.00 8.81 -21.29
C GLY A 237 14.27 9.69 -21.25
N LYS A 238 14.92 9.84 -20.08
CA LYS A 238 16.22 10.53 -19.98
C LYS A 238 17.35 9.78 -20.70
N MET A 239 17.20 8.49 -20.88
CA MET A 239 18.13 7.66 -21.64
C MET A 239 17.38 7.06 -22.83
N GLN A 240 17.89 7.30 -24.04
CA GLN A 240 17.34 6.77 -25.27
C GLN A 240 18.31 5.76 -25.87
N VAL A 241 17.80 4.59 -26.23
CA VAL A 241 18.60 3.51 -26.81
C VAL A 241 18.05 3.16 -28.20
N GLU A 242 18.93 3.19 -29.18
CA GLU A 242 18.64 2.69 -30.52
C GLU A 242 19.06 1.23 -30.62
N SER A 243 18.09 0.32 -30.57
CA SER A 243 18.30 -1.14 -30.62
C SER A 243 17.02 -1.84 -31.06
N GLY A 244 17.05 -3.17 -31.17
CA GLY A 244 15.85 -3.98 -31.35
C GLY A 244 14.89 -3.90 -30.17
N GLU A 245 13.64 -4.31 -30.38
CA GLU A 245 12.61 -4.20 -29.34
C GLU A 245 12.95 -5.02 -28.08
N HIS A 246 13.54 -6.18 -28.25
CA HIS A 246 13.94 -7.06 -27.14
C HIS A 246 15.03 -6.41 -26.26
N GLU A 247 16.06 -5.82 -26.87
CA GLU A 247 17.12 -5.11 -26.15
C GLU A 247 16.60 -3.86 -25.44
N LYS A 248 15.66 -3.14 -26.06
CA LYS A 248 14.98 -2.00 -25.43
C LYS A 248 14.18 -2.44 -24.21
N GLU A 249 13.44 -3.55 -24.30
CA GLU A 249 12.69 -4.10 -23.17
C GLU A 249 13.61 -4.44 -21.99
N ILE A 250 14.72 -5.13 -22.24
CA ILE A 250 15.72 -5.45 -21.23
C ILE A 250 16.28 -4.17 -20.62
N PHE A 251 16.69 -3.20 -21.45
CA PHE A 251 17.29 -1.95 -20.98
C PHE A 251 16.34 -1.15 -20.11
N TYR A 252 15.11 -0.89 -20.56
CA TYR A 252 14.16 -0.08 -19.82
C TYR A 252 13.63 -0.79 -18.58
N THR A 253 13.53 -2.12 -18.59
CA THR A 253 13.21 -2.90 -17.39
C THR A 253 14.32 -2.77 -16.34
N ALA A 254 15.58 -2.90 -16.74
CA ALA A 254 16.71 -2.70 -15.83
C ALA A 254 16.77 -1.26 -15.32
N LEU A 255 16.57 -0.28 -16.17
CA LEU A 255 16.52 1.14 -15.78
C LEU A 255 15.38 1.42 -14.80
N TYR A 256 14.19 0.86 -15.02
CA TYR A 256 13.07 0.92 -14.08
C TYR A 256 13.44 0.34 -12.71
N HIS A 257 14.08 -0.81 -12.67
CA HIS A 257 14.50 -1.44 -11.41
C HIS A 257 15.46 -0.56 -10.61
N THR A 258 16.36 0.18 -11.26
CA THR A 258 17.28 1.10 -10.56
C THR A 258 16.56 2.28 -9.89
N MET A 259 15.30 2.55 -10.23
CA MET A 259 14.54 3.71 -9.76
C MET A 259 13.46 3.36 -8.71
N ILE A 260 13.21 2.06 -8.44
CA ILE A 260 12.20 1.68 -7.44
C ILE A 260 12.68 1.82 -6.00
N GLN A 261 13.96 2.01 -5.79
CA GLN A 261 14.61 2.32 -4.51
C GLN A 261 15.63 3.46 -4.71
N PRO A 262 15.93 4.25 -3.69
CA PRO A 262 15.40 4.24 -2.30
C PRO A 262 14.00 4.87 -2.18
N ASN A 263 13.27 4.47 -1.14
CA ASN A 263 11.94 5.04 -0.85
C ASN A 263 12.01 6.44 -0.25
N VAL A 264 11.04 7.30 -0.58
CA VAL A 264 10.84 8.59 0.08
C VAL A 264 10.38 8.37 1.52
N MET A 265 11.09 9.01 2.47
CA MET A 265 10.84 8.89 3.91
C MET A 265 10.59 10.26 4.58
N SER A 266 10.28 11.28 3.81
CA SER A 266 9.85 12.59 4.31
C SER A 266 8.45 12.92 3.83
N ASP A 267 7.70 13.65 4.65
CA ASP A 267 6.37 14.14 4.35
C ASP A 267 6.38 15.36 3.41
N ALA A 268 5.23 15.74 2.89
CA ALA A 268 5.10 16.85 1.95
C ALA A 268 5.56 18.20 2.54
N ASN A 269 5.49 18.35 3.87
CA ASN A 269 6.02 19.54 4.58
C ASN A 269 7.53 19.48 4.87
N GLY A 270 8.21 18.40 4.40
CA GLY A 270 9.64 18.17 4.63
C GLY A 270 9.97 17.53 5.98
N GLU A 271 9.00 17.20 6.80
CA GLU A 271 9.26 16.50 8.08
C GLU A 271 9.60 15.01 7.84
N TYR A 272 10.49 14.49 8.67
CA TYR A 272 10.91 13.10 8.63
C TYR A 272 11.30 12.60 10.04
N MET A 273 11.26 11.30 10.23
CA MET A 273 11.74 10.65 11.44
C MET A 273 13.23 10.36 11.32
N ALA A 274 14.04 10.99 12.15
CA ALA A 274 15.48 10.75 12.21
C ALA A 274 15.81 9.43 12.92
N ALA A 275 17.06 8.97 12.80
CA ALA A 275 17.53 7.71 13.39
C ALA A 275 17.45 7.68 14.94
N ASP A 276 17.45 8.83 15.58
CA ASP A 276 17.26 9.02 17.03
C ASP A 276 15.77 9.14 17.43
N TYR A 277 14.85 8.88 16.48
CA TYR A 277 13.41 9.03 16.63
C TYR A 277 12.91 10.46 16.89
N SER A 278 13.76 11.48 16.71
CA SER A 278 13.31 12.87 16.70
C SER A 278 12.71 13.22 15.34
N VAL A 279 11.68 14.07 15.36
CA VAL A 279 11.13 14.66 14.14
C VAL A 279 12.02 15.84 13.73
N ARG A 280 12.47 15.80 12.49
CA ARG A 280 13.26 16.88 11.88
C ARG A 280 12.61 17.36 10.61
N ARG A 281 13.02 18.53 10.12
CA ARG A 281 12.49 19.11 8.88
C ARG A 281 13.65 19.45 7.93
N LEU A 282 13.46 19.09 6.68
CA LEU A 282 14.38 19.42 5.60
C LEU A 282 14.18 20.85 5.11
N PRO A 283 15.21 21.47 4.53
CA PRO A 283 15.05 22.67 3.72
C PRO A 283 14.06 22.44 2.57
N VAL A 284 13.42 23.54 2.14
CA VAL A 284 12.47 23.50 1.02
C VAL A 284 13.11 22.90 -0.23
N GLY A 285 12.42 21.98 -0.90
CA GLY A 285 12.88 21.32 -2.12
C GLY A 285 13.80 20.12 -1.91
N GLN A 286 14.10 19.76 -0.66
CA GLN A 286 14.85 18.54 -0.34
C GLN A 286 13.91 17.40 0.06
N VAL A 287 14.35 16.16 -0.18
CA VAL A 287 13.64 14.93 0.16
C VAL A 287 14.58 14.02 0.93
N HIS A 288 14.08 13.42 2.00
CA HIS A 288 14.78 12.38 2.73
C HIS A 288 14.42 11.01 2.16
N TYR A 289 15.45 10.22 1.83
CA TYR A 289 15.28 8.87 1.31
C TYR A 289 15.71 7.83 2.34
N SER A 290 15.07 6.67 2.30
CA SER A 290 15.50 5.51 3.07
C SER A 290 16.89 5.05 2.58
N THR A 291 17.77 4.73 3.53
CA THR A 291 19.03 4.02 3.26
C THR A 291 18.86 2.51 3.49
N PHE A 292 17.67 2.07 3.88
CA PHE A 292 17.35 0.67 4.11
C PHE A 292 17.19 -0.03 2.77
N SER A 293 17.93 -1.12 2.55
CA SER A 293 17.91 -1.89 1.31
C SER A 293 18.48 -1.15 0.08
N LEU A 294 19.75 -0.80 0.15
CA LEU A 294 20.55 -0.38 -1.01
C LEU A 294 21.39 -1.56 -1.53
N TRP A 295 20.77 -2.74 -1.60
CA TRP A 295 21.45 -3.98 -2.03
C TRP A 295 21.39 -4.20 -3.54
N ASP A 296 20.52 -3.46 -4.24
CA ASP A 296 20.29 -3.57 -5.67
C ASP A 296 21.23 -2.68 -6.47
#